data_32b6c87dd257522900b23c8f7062c20e
#
_entry.id   32b6c87dd257522900b23c8f7062c20e
#
_cell.length_a   1.000
_cell.length_b   1.000
_cell.length_c   1.000
_cell.angle_alpha   90.00
_cell.angle_beta   90.00
_cell.angle_gamma   90.00
#
_symmetry.space_group_name_H-M   'P 1'
#
loop_
_entity.id
_entity.type
_entity.pdbx_description
1 polymer ?
#
loop_
_entity_poly.entity_id
_entity_poly.type
_entity_poly.pdbx_seq_one_letter_code
_entity_poly.pdbx_strand_id
1 'polypeptide(L)'
;MLVILILKFDTLIHKKMIMKYNLNLIKIKLFYLKLLGKIKKDNFLIDTQLKRLDFKDILIIFPVENDAFRVAMYVFRDLIIDYKMNYHYLLNRVYCNNLNINGNIYNYSYFKKNNKVVIDKESLHKLSSIKDFNMIIDLNNKFFYEFCLFINGLNAFYKIGLKNDYSDLFYNMQFCIKESNILENGYKKINSFLNNQS
;
A
#
# COMPACT_ATOMS: atom_id res chain seq x y z
N MET A 1 24.88 -20.39 29.92
CA MET A 1 24.38 -19.02 29.61
C MET A 1 25.11 -18.37 28.43
N LEU A 2 26.46 -18.45 28.36
CA LEU A 2 27.27 -17.84 27.28
C LEU A 2 26.94 -18.38 25.85
N VAL A 3 26.79 -19.72 25.72
CA VAL A 3 26.51 -20.40 24.44
C VAL A 3 25.17 -19.95 23.81
N ILE A 4 24.14 -19.70 24.63
CA ILE A 4 22.84 -19.24 24.17
C ILE A 4 22.91 -17.79 23.64
N LEU A 5 23.80 -16.97 24.24
CA LEU A 5 24.03 -15.59 23.81
C LEU A 5 24.74 -15.55 22.45
N ILE A 6 25.72 -16.40 22.22
CA ILE A 6 26.49 -16.52 20.97
C ILE A 6 25.57 -16.97 19.83
N LEU A 7 24.73 -18.00 20.05
CA LEU A 7 23.77 -18.49 19.05
C LEU A 7 22.71 -17.43 18.69
N LYS A 8 22.27 -16.61 19.65
CA LYS A 8 21.36 -15.47 19.35
C LYS A 8 22.06 -14.37 18.56
N PHE A 9 23.33 -14.12 18.80
CA PHE A 9 24.12 -13.11 18.10
C PHE A 9 24.35 -13.53 16.63
N ASP A 10 24.71 -14.78 16.38
CA ASP A 10 24.91 -15.33 15.03
C ASP A 10 23.63 -15.33 14.22
N THR A 11 22.49 -15.69 14.82
CA THR A 11 21.19 -15.62 14.14
C THR A 11 20.78 -14.18 13.83
N LEU A 12 21.12 -13.20 14.67
CA LEU A 12 20.84 -11.78 14.45
C LEU A 12 21.68 -11.21 13.30
N ILE A 13 22.97 -11.55 13.25
CA ILE A 13 23.90 -11.14 12.20
C ILE A 13 23.48 -11.76 10.86
N HIS A 14 23.14 -13.04 10.83
CA HIS A 14 22.70 -13.74 9.62
C HIS A 14 21.39 -13.14 9.08
N LYS A 15 20.44 -12.84 9.97
CA LYS A 15 19.17 -12.17 9.60
C LYS A 15 19.40 -10.76 9.04
N LYS A 16 20.35 -10.00 9.62
CA LYS A 16 20.72 -8.65 9.18
C LYS A 16 21.43 -8.66 7.81
N MET A 17 22.30 -9.65 7.58
CA MET A 17 22.94 -9.87 6.27
C MET A 17 21.93 -10.26 5.18
N ILE A 18 21.03 -11.20 5.44
CA ILE A 18 19.99 -11.61 4.48
C ILE A 18 19.07 -10.42 4.16
N MET A 19 18.69 -9.62 5.16
CA MET A 19 17.85 -8.44 4.95
C MET A 19 18.57 -7.38 4.10
N LYS A 20 19.86 -7.13 4.35
CA LYS A 20 20.68 -6.21 3.54
C LYS A 20 20.87 -6.70 2.10
N TYR A 21 21.04 -8.01 1.91
CA TYR A 21 21.14 -8.64 0.59
C TYR A 21 19.83 -8.48 -0.19
N ASN A 22 18.67 -8.72 0.45
CA ASN A 22 17.36 -8.54 -0.17
C ASN A 22 17.06 -7.09 -0.56
N LEU A 23 17.49 -6.11 0.26
CA LEU A 23 17.35 -4.69 -0.07
C LEU A 23 18.20 -4.30 -1.28
N ASN A 24 19.42 -4.84 -1.41
CA ASN A 24 20.25 -4.58 -2.58
C ASN A 24 19.65 -5.20 -3.86
N LEU A 25 19.08 -6.40 -3.78
CA LEU A 25 18.38 -7.01 -4.91
C LEU A 25 17.16 -6.19 -5.35
N ILE A 26 16.40 -5.63 -4.41
CA ILE A 26 15.28 -4.75 -4.72
C ILE A 26 15.78 -3.50 -5.44
N LYS A 27 16.84 -2.86 -4.96
CA LYS A 27 17.44 -1.69 -5.63
C LYS A 27 17.85 -2.00 -7.08
N ILE A 28 18.51 -3.13 -7.31
CA ILE A 28 18.92 -3.58 -8.65
C ILE A 28 17.69 -3.80 -9.54
N LYS A 29 16.65 -4.48 -9.02
CA LYS A 29 15.40 -4.70 -9.76
C LYS A 29 14.71 -3.39 -10.13
N LEU A 30 14.58 -2.45 -9.19
CA LEU A 30 13.97 -1.14 -9.44
C LEU A 30 14.77 -0.33 -10.46
N PHE A 31 16.10 -0.33 -10.36
CA PHE A 31 16.98 0.31 -11.33
C PHE A 31 16.76 -0.26 -12.73
N TYR A 32 16.73 -1.57 -12.86
CA TYR A 32 16.50 -2.26 -14.14
C TYR A 32 15.12 -1.95 -14.72
N LEU A 33 14.06 -1.95 -13.89
CA LEU A 33 12.71 -1.59 -14.35
C LEU A 33 12.62 -0.12 -14.79
N LYS A 34 13.35 0.78 -14.12
CA LYS A 34 13.45 2.19 -14.51
C LYS A 34 14.15 2.35 -15.86
N LEU A 35 15.27 1.62 -16.09
CA LEU A 35 15.98 1.62 -17.38
C LEU A 35 15.10 1.10 -18.51
N LEU A 36 14.27 0.09 -18.25
CA LEU A 36 13.33 -0.46 -19.23
C LEU A 36 12.07 0.42 -19.45
N GLY A 37 11.96 1.58 -18.79
CA GLY A 37 10.79 2.44 -18.87
C GLY A 37 9.51 1.79 -18.32
N LYS A 38 9.64 0.71 -17.52
CA LYS A 38 8.48 0.01 -16.94
C LYS A 38 7.94 0.69 -15.69
N ILE A 39 8.70 1.56 -15.06
CA ILE A 39 8.20 2.43 -13.98
C ILE A 39 7.72 3.71 -14.65
N LYS A 40 6.41 3.84 -14.75
CA LYS A 40 5.76 5.07 -15.25
C LYS A 40 5.86 6.11 -14.15
N LYS A 41 6.56 7.20 -14.40
CA LYS A 41 6.52 8.36 -13.54
C LYS A 41 5.36 9.23 -14.03
N ASP A 42 4.23 9.13 -13.36
CA ASP A 42 3.10 10.01 -13.65
C ASP A 42 3.46 11.42 -13.19
N ASN A 43 3.95 12.26 -14.12
CA ASN A 43 4.22 13.68 -13.88
C ASN A 43 2.89 14.45 -13.90
N PHE A 44 1.94 14.10 -13.06
CA PHE A 44 0.76 14.92 -12.87
C PHE A 44 1.15 16.14 -12.03
N LEU A 45 1.09 17.31 -12.66
CA LEU A 45 0.93 18.55 -11.91
C LEU A 45 -0.42 18.43 -11.21
N ILE A 46 -0.40 18.34 -9.89
CA ILE A 46 -1.62 18.35 -9.08
C ILE A 46 -2.17 19.77 -9.24
N ASP A 47 -3.12 19.94 -10.14
CA ASP A 47 -3.90 21.18 -10.20
C ASP A 47 -4.84 21.19 -8.99
N THR A 48 -4.47 21.97 -7.99
CA THR A 48 -5.24 22.15 -6.76
C THR A 48 -6.57 22.88 -6.98
N GLN A 49 -6.80 23.42 -8.18
CA GLN A 49 -8.06 24.03 -8.59
C GLN A 49 -9.05 23.03 -9.22
N LEU A 50 -8.72 21.73 -9.20
CA LEU A 50 -9.61 20.71 -9.72
C LEU A 50 -10.98 20.82 -9.02
N LYS A 51 -11.96 21.28 -9.83
CA LYS A 51 -13.40 21.11 -9.59
C LYS A 51 -13.61 19.71 -8.99
N ARG A 52 -14.49 19.60 -7.97
CA ARG A 52 -14.96 18.31 -7.44
C ARG A 52 -15.08 17.33 -8.58
N LEU A 53 -14.08 16.48 -8.76
CA LEU A 53 -14.16 15.35 -9.67
C LEU A 53 -15.23 14.44 -9.07
N ASP A 54 -16.21 14.02 -9.88
CA ASP A 54 -17.12 12.93 -9.50
C ASP A 54 -16.27 11.67 -9.29
N PHE A 55 -15.72 11.51 -8.07
CA PHE A 55 -14.95 10.33 -7.75
C PHE A 55 -15.87 9.13 -7.78
N LYS A 56 -15.58 8.17 -8.66
CA LYS A 56 -16.39 6.95 -8.80
C LYS A 56 -15.69 5.75 -8.19
N ASP A 57 -14.48 5.48 -8.62
CA ASP A 57 -13.76 4.26 -8.26
C ASP A 57 -12.51 4.57 -7.41
N ILE A 58 -12.50 4.10 -6.17
CA ILE A 58 -11.41 4.28 -5.21
C ILE A 58 -10.90 2.92 -4.75
N LEU A 59 -9.62 2.62 -4.99
CA LEU A 59 -8.98 1.42 -4.48
C LEU A 59 -8.21 1.73 -3.20
N ILE A 60 -8.53 1.01 -2.12
CA ILE A 60 -7.82 1.07 -0.84
C ILE A 60 -7.12 -0.25 -0.58
N ILE A 61 -5.80 -0.21 -0.51
CA ILE A 61 -4.94 -1.36 -0.19
C ILE A 61 -4.64 -1.33 1.30
N PHE A 62 -5.22 -2.28 2.03
CA PHE A 62 -5.04 -2.36 3.48
C PHE A 62 -3.68 -2.96 3.86
N PRO A 63 -3.15 -2.56 5.06
CA PRO A 63 -1.82 -2.96 5.48
C PRO A 63 -1.66 -4.48 5.64
N VAL A 64 -0.45 -4.94 5.34
CA VAL A 64 -0.02 -6.33 5.54
C VAL A 64 0.14 -6.68 7.02
N GLU A 65 0.63 -5.72 7.81
CA GLU A 65 0.89 -5.93 9.23
C GLU A 65 -0.41 -5.82 10.05
N ASN A 66 -0.61 -6.78 10.97
CA ASN A 66 -1.85 -6.88 11.77
C ASN A 66 -2.17 -5.60 12.57
N ASP A 67 -1.16 -5.04 13.24
CA ASP A 67 -1.38 -3.84 14.07
C ASP A 67 -1.72 -2.63 13.19
N ALA A 68 -1.03 -2.46 12.07
CA ALA A 68 -1.32 -1.42 11.09
C ALA A 68 -2.72 -1.61 10.48
N PHE A 69 -3.11 -2.86 10.17
CA PHE A 69 -4.44 -3.20 9.68
C PHE A 69 -5.54 -2.80 10.66
N ARG A 70 -5.37 -3.11 11.96
CA ARG A 70 -6.35 -2.74 12.99
C ARG A 70 -6.52 -1.23 13.12
N VAL A 71 -5.41 -0.47 13.08
CA VAL A 71 -5.44 1.00 13.11
C VAL A 71 -6.11 1.55 11.86
N ALA A 72 -5.81 1.00 10.67
CA ALA A 72 -6.47 1.39 9.43
C ALA A 72 -7.98 1.14 9.49
N MET A 73 -8.42 -0.04 9.92
CA MET A 73 -9.84 -0.37 10.08
C MET A 73 -10.56 0.60 11.03
N TYR A 74 -9.92 1.00 12.12
CA TYR A 74 -10.46 1.98 13.05
C TYR A 74 -10.63 3.37 12.41
N VAL A 75 -9.60 3.85 11.70
CA VAL A 75 -9.61 5.20 11.12
C VAL A 75 -10.56 5.31 9.93
N PHE A 76 -10.65 4.25 9.11
CA PHE A 76 -11.46 4.23 7.89
C PHE A 76 -12.85 3.60 8.08
N ARG A 77 -13.27 3.32 9.32
CA ARG A 77 -14.55 2.65 9.63
C ARG A 77 -15.75 3.34 9.00
N ASP A 78 -15.77 4.67 8.95
CA ASP A 78 -16.91 5.44 8.44
C ASP A 78 -16.99 5.38 6.91
N LEU A 79 -15.85 5.36 6.21
CA LEU A 79 -15.78 5.14 4.76
C LEU A 79 -16.23 3.74 4.34
N ILE A 80 -15.96 2.75 5.19
CA ILE A 80 -16.35 1.35 4.95
C ILE A 80 -17.88 1.20 4.89
N ILE A 81 -18.62 2.15 5.45
CA ILE A 81 -20.09 2.18 5.52
C ILE A 81 -20.69 3.14 4.47
N ASP A 82 -19.90 4.04 3.89
CA ASP A 82 -20.39 5.03 2.92
C ASP A 82 -20.78 4.38 1.58
N TYR A 83 -21.96 4.75 1.07
CA TYR A 83 -22.54 4.24 -0.19
C TYR A 83 -22.38 5.20 -1.38
N LYS A 84 -21.76 6.36 -1.18
CA LYS A 84 -21.68 7.40 -2.20
C LYS A 84 -20.70 7.09 -3.33
N MET A 85 -19.68 6.29 -3.02
CA MET A 85 -18.58 5.97 -3.93
C MET A 85 -18.44 4.47 -4.13
N ASN A 86 -17.84 4.07 -5.23
CA ASN A 86 -17.55 2.68 -5.53
C ASN A 86 -16.18 2.31 -4.93
N TYR A 87 -16.20 1.83 -3.70
CA TYR A 87 -14.98 1.42 -3.01
C TYR A 87 -14.56 0.02 -3.39
N HIS A 88 -13.27 -0.13 -3.64
CA HIS A 88 -12.57 -1.38 -3.89
C HIS A 88 -11.54 -1.59 -2.77
N TYR A 89 -11.65 -2.68 -2.04
CA TYR A 89 -10.78 -2.98 -0.90
C TYR A 89 -9.89 -4.18 -1.20
N LEU A 90 -8.58 -3.98 -1.22
CA LEU A 90 -7.61 -5.07 -1.33
C LEU A 90 -7.10 -5.45 0.06
N LEU A 91 -7.52 -6.61 0.55
CA LEU A 91 -7.35 -7.08 1.93
C LEU A 91 -6.53 -8.37 1.98
N ASN A 92 -5.82 -8.59 3.09
CA ASN A 92 -5.25 -9.89 3.35
C ASN A 92 -6.37 -10.92 3.57
N ARG A 93 -6.30 -12.05 2.87
CA ARG A 93 -7.30 -13.13 2.94
C ARG A 93 -7.63 -13.58 4.38
N VAL A 94 -6.65 -13.50 5.28
CA VAL A 94 -6.83 -13.85 6.71
C VAL A 94 -7.88 -12.98 7.40
N TYR A 95 -8.14 -11.75 6.92
CA TYR A 95 -9.05 -10.80 7.56
C TYR A 95 -10.43 -10.74 6.91
N CYS A 96 -10.62 -11.34 5.73
CA CYS A 96 -11.84 -11.14 4.93
C CYS A 96 -13.12 -11.72 5.55
N ASN A 97 -13.01 -12.81 6.34
CA ASN A 97 -14.17 -13.56 6.78
C ASN A 97 -15.03 -12.89 7.87
N ASN A 98 -14.54 -11.80 8.49
CA ASN A 98 -15.19 -11.19 9.66
C ASN A 98 -15.49 -9.69 9.45
N LEU A 99 -15.43 -9.19 8.21
CA LEU A 99 -15.59 -7.78 7.93
C LEU A 99 -16.93 -7.53 7.27
N ASN A 100 -17.78 -6.73 7.93
CA ASN A 100 -18.97 -6.15 7.31
C ASN A 100 -18.56 -4.85 6.60
N ILE A 101 -18.13 -4.98 5.34
CA ILE A 101 -17.62 -3.87 4.52
C ILE A 101 -18.57 -3.66 3.35
N ASN A 102 -18.96 -2.42 3.12
CA ASN A 102 -19.68 -2.02 1.93
C ASN A 102 -18.69 -1.69 0.81
N GLY A 103 -18.71 -2.48 -0.26
CA GLY A 103 -17.82 -2.31 -1.41
C GLY A 103 -17.30 -3.64 -1.96
N ASN A 104 -16.47 -3.55 -2.99
CA ASN A 104 -15.91 -4.72 -3.65
C ASN A 104 -14.65 -5.19 -2.92
N ILE A 105 -14.65 -6.42 -2.44
CA ILE A 105 -13.51 -7.00 -1.70
C ILE A 105 -12.66 -7.85 -2.64
N TYR A 106 -11.35 -7.61 -2.58
CA TYR A 106 -10.31 -8.32 -3.30
C TYR A 106 -9.26 -8.83 -2.32
N ASN A 107 -8.59 -9.94 -2.65
CA ASN A 107 -7.76 -10.64 -1.70
C ASN A 107 -6.30 -10.71 -2.13
N TYR A 108 -5.42 -10.65 -1.15
CA TYR A 108 -4.02 -11.02 -1.27
C TYR A 108 -3.61 -11.95 -0.14
N SER A 109 -2.51 -12.67 -0.34
CA SER A 109 -1.85 -13.50 0.67
C SER A 109 -0.47 -12.95 0.99
N TYR A 110 -0.07 -12.97 2.26
CA TYR A 110 1.25 -12.54 2.70
C TYR A 110 2.07 -13.70 3.27
N PHE A 111 3.24 -13.90 2.73
CA PHE A 111 4.20 -14.92 3.14
C PHE A 111 5.32 -14.32 3.96
N LYS A 112 5.19 -14.36 5.30
CA LYS A 112 6.12 -13.73 6.23
C LYS A 112 7.56 -14.23 6.09
N LYS A 113 7.77 -15.50 5.70
CA LYS A 113 9.11 -16.12 5.59
C LYS A 113 10.01 -15.39 4.58
N ASN A 114 9.46 -14.96 3.47
CA ASN A 114 10.18 -14.29 2.38
C ASN A 114 9.72 -12.85 2.13
N ASN A 115 8.91 -12.29 3.04
CA ASN A 115 8.35 -10.94 2.95
C ASN A 115 7.67 -10.69 1.58
N LYS A 116 6.90 -11.67 1.09
CA LYS A 116 6.30 -11.64 -0.24
C LYS A 116 4.79 -11.51 -0.15
N VAL A 117 4.24 -10.62 -0.96
CA VAL A 117 2.80 -10.45 -1.19
C VAL A 117 2.43 -11.13 -2.51
N VAL A 118 1.29 -11.81 -2.52
CA VAL A 118 0.71 -12.41 -3.74
C VAL A 118 -0.75 -12.02 -3.81
N ILE A 119 -1.11 -11.20 -4.79
CA ILE A 119 -2.50 -10.86 -5.08
C ILE A 119 -3.15 -12.06 -5.76
N ASP A 120 -4.35 -12.43 -5.33
CA ASP A 120 -5.07 -13.55 -5.91
C ASP A 120 -5.35 -13.30 -7.40
N LYS A 121 -5.25 -14.33 -8.23
CA LYS A 121 -5.41 -14.21 -9.68
C LYS A 121 -6.75 -13.59 -10.09
N GLU A 122 -7.82 -14.00 -9.44
CA GLU A 122 -9.16 -13.46 -9.67
C GLU A 122 -9.24 -11.98 -9.29
N SER A 123 -8.72 -11.62 -8.11
CA SER A 123 -8.63 -10.23 -7.63
C SER A 123 -7.80 -9.37 -8.58
N LEU A 124 -6.65 -9.89 -9.02
CA LEU A 124 -5.79 -9.20 -9.97
C LEU A 124 -6.50 -8.95 -11.31
N HIS A 125 -7.19 -9.97 -11.85
CA HIS A 125 -7.92 -9.85 -13.11
C HIS A 125 -9.05 -8.81 -13.00
N LYS A 126 -9.88 -8.88 -11.96
CA LYS A 126 -10.98 -7.95 -11.74
C LYS A 126 -10.49 -6.51 -11.56
N LEU A 127 -9.47 -6.27 -10.73
CA LEU A 127 -8.91 -4.93 -10.53
C LEU A 127 -8.25 -4.37 -11.78
N SER A 128 -7.56 -5.21 -12.56
CA SER A 128 -6.92 -4.80 -13.81
C SER A 128 -7.93 -4.54 -14.95
N SER A 129 -9.16 -5.03 -14.85
CA SER A 129 -10.23 -4.74 -15.82
C SER A 129 -10.89 -3.38 -15.62
N ILE A 130 -10.69 -2.74 -14.45
CA ILE A 130 -11.14 -1.38 -14.20
C ILE A 130 -10.21 -0.44 -14.98
N LYS A 131 -10.77 0.33 -15.90
CA LYS A 131 -10.00 1.14 -16.84
C LYS A 131 -9.20 2.24 -16.13
N ASP A 132 -9.87 2.99 -15.27
CA ASP A 132 -9.29 4.13 -14.60
C ASP A 132 -9.85 4.24 -13.18
N PHE A 133 -8.96 4.34 -12.20
CA PHE A 133 -9.31 4.69 -10.84
C PHE A 133 -9.21 6.21 -10.65
N ASN A 134 -10.11 6.79 -9.88
CA ASN A 134 -9.92 8.17 -9.44
C ASN A 134 -8.78 8.22 -8.42
N MET A 135 -8.73 7.22 -7.54
CA MET A 135 -7.75 7.19 -6.48
C MET A 135 -7.32 5.77 -6.13
N ILE A 136 -6.03 5.57 -5.93
CA ILE A 136 -5.45 4.36 -5.35
C ILE A 136 -4.71 4.77 -4.09
N ILE A 137 -5.06 4.15 -2.95
CA ILE A 137 -4.50 4.45 -1.64
C ILE A 137 -3.80 3.21 -1.11
N ASP A 138 -2.50 3.28 -0.89
CA ASP A 138 -1.73 2.24 -0.22
C ASP A 138 -1.48 2.65 1.24
N LEU A 139 -2.11 1.94 2.17
CA LEU A 139 -2.00 2.17 3.61
C LEU A 139 -0.81 1.45 4.25
N ASN A 140 0.04 0.77 3.46
CA ASN A 140 1.23 0.15 3.98
C ASN A 140 2.28 1.21 4.37
N ASN A 141 2.82 1.10 5.58
CA ASN A 141 3.89 1.96 6.08
C ASN A 141 5.29 1.46 5.68
N LYS A 142 5.38 0.22 5.17
CA LYS A 142 6.58 -0.41 4.65
C LYS A 142 6.46 -0.62 3.15
N PHE A 143 7.61 -0.67 2.50
CA PHE A 143 7.69 -0.95 1.08
C PHE A 143 7.42 -2.44 0.80
N PHE A 144 6.41 -2.72 -0.01
CA PHE A 144 6.11 -4.03 -0.59
C PHE A 144 6.22 -3.95 -2.10
N TYR A 145 7.25 -4.58 -2.65
CA TYR A 145 7.60 -4.53 -4.07
C TYR A 145 6.43 -4.92 -4.99
N GLU A 146 5.69 -5.96 -4.61
CA GLU A 146 4.57 -6.48 -5.39
C GLU A 146 3.40 -5.48 -5.46
N PHE A 147 3.06 -4.81 -4.36
CA PHE A 147 2.04 -3.77 -4.37
C PHE A 147 2.46 -2.57 -5.20
N CYS A 148 3.69 -2.13 -5.06
CA CYS A 148 4.18 -0.99 -5.83
C CYS A 148 4.16 -1.25 -7.34
N LEU A 149 4.54 -2.46 -7.79
CA LEU A 149 4.43 -2.85 -9.19
C LEU A 149 2.98 -2.94 -9.66
N PHE A 150 2.10 -3.49 -8.84
CA PHE A 150 0.67 -3.57 -9.13
C PHE A 150 0.07 -2.17 -9.30
N ILE A 151 0.31 -1.25 -8.33
CA ILE A 151 -0.15 0.15 -8.39
C ILE A 151 0.42 0.86 -9.62
N ASN A 152 1.69 0.62 -9.95
CA ASN A 152 2.31 1.21 -11.14
C ASN A 152 1.65 0.74 -12.45
N GLY A 153 1.12 -0.49 -12.47
CA GLY A 153 0.42 -1.06 -13.62
C GLY A 153 -1.01 -0.54 -13.81
N LEU A 154 -1.62 0.03 -12.78
CA LEU A 154 -2.97 0.58 -12.82
C LEU A 154 -2.95 2.07 -13.21
N ASN A 155 -3.99 2.51 -13.91
CA ASN A 155 -4.22 3.92 -14.17
C ASN A 155 -5.00 4.52 -13.01
N ALA A 156 -4.52 5.66 -12.46
CA ALA A 156 -5.23 6.40 -11.44
C ALA A 156 -4.81 7.87 -11.47
N PHE A 157 -5.75 8.74 -11.16
CA PHE A 157 -5.47 10.18 -11.04
C PHE A 157 -4.60 10.46 -9.81
N TYR A 158 -5.00 9.93 -8.65
CA TYR A 158 -4.20 9.98 -7.43
C TYR A 158 -3.68 8.58 -7.07
N LYS A 159 -2.38 8.45 -6.92
CA LYS A 159 -1.70 7.30 -6.31
C LYS A 159 -1.11 7.75 -4.99
N ILE A 160 -1.77 7.40 -3.91
CA ILE A 160 -1.48 7.90 -2.55
C ILE A 160 -0.79 6.82 -1.74
N GLY A 161 0.24 7.19 -1.01
CA GLY A 161 0.91 6.30 -0.07
C GLY A 161 1.57 7.02 1.09
N LEU A 162 2.05 6.24 2.07
CA LEU A 162 2.87 6.77 3.14
C LEU A 162 4.33 6.91 2.67
N LYS A 163 5.00 7.99 3.11
CA LYS A 163 6.39 8.26 2.75
C LYS A 163 7.31 7.14 3.22
N ASN A 164 8.00 6.50 2.29
CA ASN A 164 9.04 5.49 2.52
C ASN A 164 10.19 5.65 1.51
N ASP A 165 11.20 4.77 1.55
CA ASP A 165 12.43 4.90 0.74
C ASP A 165 12.20 4.91 -0.78
N TYR A 166 11.10 4.31 -1.27
CA TYR A 166 10.83 4.17 -2.71
C TYR A 166 9.50 4.80 -3.14
N SER A 167 8.80 5.45 -2.22
CA SER A 167 7.47 6.02 -2.47
C SER A 167 7.44 7.03 -3.61
N ASP A 168 8.54 7.78 -3.81
CA ASP A 168 8.66 8.78 -4.90
C ASP A 168 8.61 8.16 -6.31
N LEU A 169 8.77 6.84 -6.43
CA LEU A 169 8.72 6.14 -7.72
C LEU A 169 7.30 5.71 -8.10
N PHE A 170 6.40 5.58 -7.13
CA PHE A 170 5.11 4.91 -7.31
C PHE A 170 3.89 5.77 -6.92
N TYR A 171 4.10 6.77 -6.06
CA TYR A 171 3.00 7.63 -5.60
C TYR A 171 3.23 9.07 -6.05
N ASN A 172 2.17 9.69 -6.57
CA ASN A 172 2.17 11.11 -6.91
C ASN A 172 1.75 11.99 -5.71
N MET A 173 1.15 11.39 -4.67
CA MET A 173 0.85 12.05 -3.40
C MET A 173 1.33 11.21 -2.22
N GLN A 174 1.98 11.84 -1.24
CA GLN A 174 2.55 11.11 -0.11
C GLN A 174 2.29 11.82 1.21
N PHE A 175 1.92 11.03 2.22
CA PHE A 175 1.73 11.52 3.58
C PHE A 175 2.89 11.11 4.49
N CYS A 176 3.48 12.08 5.18
CA CYS A 176 4.60 11.84 6.09
C CYS A 176 4.09 11.54 7.51
N ILE A 177 4.66 10.48 8.13
CA ILE A 177 4.35 10.10 9.53
C ILE A 177 5.41 10.63 10.49
N LYS A 178 6.55 11.13 9.99
CA LYS A 178 7.78 11.41 10.77
C LYS A 178 7.60 12.35 11.97
N GLU A 179 6.62 13.27 11.93
CA GLU A 179 6.44 14.26 13.01
C GLU A 179 5.90 13.65 14.31
N SER A 180 5.14 12.55 14.24
CA SER A 180 4.50 11.93 15.41
C SER A 180 4.95 10.51 15.69
N ASN A 181 5.61 9.83 14.72
CA ASN A 181 5.87 8.39 14.70
C ASN A 181 4.61 7.51 14.92
N ILE A 182 3.41 8.12 14.92
CA ILE A 182 2.14 7.45 15.16
C ILE A 182 1.46 7.21 13.80
N LEU A 183 1.29 5.94 13.45
CA LEU A 183 0.70 5.52 12.18
C LEU A 183 -0.74 6.05 12.00
N GLU A 184 -1.51 6.09 13.08
CA GLU A 184 -2.87 6.61 13.11
C GLU A 184 -2.97 8.04 12.57
N ASN A 185 -2.01 8.91 12.89
CA ASN A 185 -1.99 10.28 12.40
C ASN A 185 -1.79 10.35 10.87
N GLY A 186 -0.97 9.46 10.31
CA GLY A 186 -0.84 9.33 8.85
C GLY A 186 -2.16 8.92 8.20
N TYR A 187 -2.83 7.94 8.76
CA TYR A 187 -4.13 7.48 8.27
C TYR A 187 -5.22 8.53 8.42
N LYS A 188 -5.26 9.26 9.53
CA LYS A 188 -6.22 10.38 9.72
C LYS A 188 -6.03 11.49 8.68
N LYS A 189 -4.78 11.82 8.32
CA LYS A 189 -4.49 12.79 7.25
C LYS A 189 -5.03 12.30 5.89
N ILE A 190 -4.84 11.03 5.56
CA ILE A 190 -5.37 10.42 4.33
C ILE A 190 -6.91 10.43 4.36
N ASN A 191 -7.52 10.01 5.47
CA ASN A 191 -8.98 9.99 5.64
C ASN A 191 -9.60 11.39 5.51
N SER A 192 -8.98 12.40 6.15
CA SER A 192 -9.42 13.80 6.01
C SER A 192 -9.32 14.30 4.58
N PHE A 193 -8.28 13.89 3.84
CA PHE A 193 -8.16 14.22 2.42
C PHE A 193 -9.30 13.59 1.60
N LEU A 194 -9.65 12.33 1.85
CA LEU A 194 -10.78 11.66 1.19
C LEU A 194 -12.11 12.38 1.47
N ASN A 195 -12.39 12.68 2.74
CA ASN A 195 -13.65 13.33 3.14
C ASN A 195 -13.80 14.74 2.58
N ASN A 196 -12.71 15.45 2.29
CA ASN A 196 -12.74 16.76 1.66
C ASN A 196 -13.00 16.68 0.14
N GLN A 197 -12.90 15.50 -0.46
CA GLN A 197 -13.17 15.26 -1.88
C GLN A 197 -14.59 14.66 -2.10
N SER A 198 -15.18 14.06 -1.07
CA SER A 198 -16.58 13.56 -1.08
C SER A 198 -17.55 14.70 -0.75
#